data_5099793a787e07be78b87e797007a2b7
#
_entry.id   5099793a787e07be78b87e797007a2b7
#
_cell.length_a   1.000
_cell.length_b   1.000
_cell.length_c   1.000
_cell.angle_alpha   90.00
_cell.angle_beta   90.00
_cell.angle_gamma   90.00
#
_symmetry.space_group_name_H-M   'P 1'
#
loop_
_entity.id
_entity.type
_entity.pdbx_description
1 polymer ?
#
loop_
_entity_poly.entity_id
_entity_poly.type
_entity_poly.pdbx_seq_one_letter_code
_entity_poly.pdbx_strand_id
1 'polypeptide(L)'
;MPRENATASHAESSQVPKPWDDFDGLGHYYQYRPEYPSAVAEQLRVMLGNWTGGTVIEVGAGTGLFTRSVATALGPTYRIVALEPNKDMRRHAASQTPAGMPVTYMDGIAENLAVADHSAQLLTAASAVHRFNRSQFYQEAERVLIAGGILAMVQYKPFDRGSAFADDFLSVIEGALPTYRRHRHSKPEGGYSEIDISGELKGLSTFQGVQRGAFVHHEQIDLETFMYRALSFTIIQKAMIATDRSHVMAQLFEIFDRHADQKRLVAMPYEAEIVTARRVDHALKS
;
A
#
# COMPACT_ATOMS: atom_id res chain seq x y z
N MET A 1 12.96 59.11 -20.63
CA MET A 1 12.92 57.67 -20.91
C MET A 1 12.80 56.93 -19.58
N PRO A 2 11.63 56.57 -19.09
CA PRO A 2 11.50 55.73 -17.90
C PRO A 2 11.57 54.24 -18.30
N ARG A 3 12.28 53.47 -17.52
CA ARG A 3 12.38 51.98 -17.67
C ARG A 3 11.16 51.34 -17.05
N GLU A 4 10.43 50.60 -17.85
CA GLU A 4 9.38 49.71 -17.39
C GLU A 4 9.95 48.49 -16.66
N ASN A 5 9.59 48.37 -15.38
CA ASN A 5 9.81 47.17 -14.60
C ASN A 5 8.67 46.18 -14.94
N ALA A 6 9.00 45.15 -15.69
CA ALA A 6 8.13 44.00 -15.85
C ALA A 6 8.20 43.10 -14.59
N THR A 7 7.20 43.22 -13.74
CA THR A 7 6.98 42.25 -12.65
C THR A 7 6.36 41.01 -13.27
N ALA A 8 7.14 39.95 -13.41
CA ALA A 8 6.66 38.63 -13.71
C ALA A 8 5.87 38.09 -12.51
N SER A 9 4.57 38.09 -12.59
CA SER A 9 3.69 37.38 -11.64
C SER A 9 3.84 35.88 -11.85
N HIS A 10 4.52 35.20 -10.94
CA HIS A 10 4.40 33.75 -10.83
C HIS A 10 2.98 33.44 -10.33
N ALA A 11 2.10 33.09 -11.25
CA ALA A 11 0.83 32.48 -10.92
C ALA A 11 1.14 31.05 -10.41
N GLU A 12 1.20 30.87 -9.08
CA GLU A 12 1.10 29.56 -8.47
C GLU A 12 -0.28 28.99 -8.85
N SER A 13 -0.29 28.02 -9.77
CA SER A 13 -1.48 27.24 -10.04
C SER A 13 -1.82 26.45 -8.78
N SER A 14 -2.85 26.85 -8.05
CA SER A 14 -3.43 26.10 -6.95
C SER A 14 -4.00 24.79 -7.50
N GLN A 15 -3.15 23.77 -7.64
CA GLN A 15 -3.62 22.43 -7.99
C GLN A 15 -4.37 21.86 -6.79
N VAL A 16 -5.58 21.33 -7.05
CA VAL A 16 -6.34 20.58 -6.04
C VAL A 16 -5.46 19.43 -5.55
N PRO A 17 -5.24 19.30 -4.22
CA PRO A 17 -4.42 18.22 -3.67
C PRO A 17 -4.92 16.84 -4.13
N LYS A 18 -4.03 16.00 -4.58
CA LYS A 18 -4.35 14.64 -5.02
C LYS A 18 -4.20 13.66 -3.86
N PRO A 19 -4.91 12.53 -3.85
CA PRO A 19 -4.88 11.57 -2.73
C PRO A 19 -3.48 11.01 -2.41
N TRP A 20 -2.54 11.10 -3.34
CA TRP A 20 -1.17 10.61 -3.18
C TRP A 20 -0.15 11.69 -2.79
N ASP A 21 -0.55 12.96 -2.72
CA ASP A 21 0.35 14.05 -2.29
C ASP A 21 0.71 13.94 -0.80
N ASP A 22 -0.12 13.23 0.00
CA ASP A 22 0.16 12.88 1.41
C ASP A 22 1.51 12.13 1.60
N PHE A 23 2.10 11.60 0.54
CA PHE A 23 3.34 10.81 0.58
C PHE A 23 4.59 11.59 0.19
N ASP A 24 4.46 12.86 -0.19
CA ASP A 24 5.60 13.68 -0.57
C ASP A 24 6.61 13.80 0.58
N GLY A 25 7.87 13.49 0.28
CA GLY A 25 8.96 13.51 1.26
C GLY A 25 8.98 12.34 2.25
N LEU A 26 8.03 11.40 2.16
CA LEU A 26 7.99 10.23 3.06
C LEU A 26 8.79 9.02 2.52
N GLY A 27 9.26 9.06 1.27
CA GLY A 27 9.90 7.91 0.63
C GLY A 27 11.05 7.31 1.45
N HIS A 28 11.88 8.15 2.10
CA HIS A 28 12.99 7.67 2.91
C HIS A 28 12.57 6.99 4.23
N TYR A 29 11.41 7.32 4.79
CA TYR A 29 10.87 6.62 5.98
C TYR A 29 10.26 5.27 5.61
N TYR A 30 9.81 5.11 4.37
CA TYR A 30 9.17 3.88 3.91
C TYR A 30 10.12 2.67 3.85
N GLN A 31 11.43 2.85 3.81
CA GLN A 31 12.37 1.74 3.95
C GLN A 31 12.28 1.01 5.30
N TYR A 32 11.73 1.68 6.32
CA TYR A 32 11.50 1.11 7.65
C TYR A 32 10.12 0.44 7.79
N ARG A 33 9.27 0.50 6.74
CA ARG A 33 8.01 -0.24 6.73
C ARG A 33 8.29 -1.74 6.82
N PRO A 34 7.43 -2.48 7.56
CA PRO A 34 7.59 -3.91 7.65
C PRO A 34 7.46 -4.55 6.26
N GLU A 35 8.26 -5.56 6.02
CA GLU A 35 8.14 -6.37 4.82
C GLU A 35 6.85 -7.19 4.85
N TYR A 36 6.26 -7.43 3.69
CA TYR A 36 5.11 -8.33 3.59
C TYR A 36 5.57 -9.76 3.86
N PRO A 37 4.81 -10.57 4.63
CA PRO A 37 5.13 -11.97 4.83
C PRO A 37 5.31 -12.67 3.48
N SER A 38 6.42 -13.40 3.32
CA SER A 38 6.71 -14.13 2.08
C SER A 38 5.60 -15.09 1.68
N ALA A 39 4.85 -15.60 2.66
CA ALA A 39 3.68 -16.46 2.45
C ALA A 39 2.59 -15.78 1.59
N VAL A 40 2.46 -14.45 1.60
CA VAL A 40 1.50 -13.72 0.75
C VAL A 40 1.90 -13.84 -0.72
N ALA A 41 3.15 -13.56 -1.05
CA ALA A 41 3.65 -13.67 -2.43
C ALA A 41 3.70 -15.14 -2.90
N GLU A 42 4.03 -16.06 -2.00
CA GLU A 42 3.99 -17.49 -2.27
C GLU A 42 2.57 -18.01 -2.56
N GLN A 43 1.57 -17.52 -1.83
CA GLN A 43 0.17 -17.83 -2.15
C GLN A 43 -0.19 -17.39 -3.57
N LEU A 44 0.24 -16.19 -3.99
CA LEU A 44 0.00 -15.71 -5.35
C LEU A 44 0.71 -16.59 -6.39
N ARG A 45 1.95 -17.01 -6.12
CA ARG A 45 2.68 -17.96 -6.96
C ARG A 45 1.92 -19.30 -7.13
N VAL A 46 1.44 -19.85 -6.03
CA VAL A 46 0.63 -21.10 -6.05
C VAL A 46 -0.66 -20.91 -6.84
N MET A 47 -1.33 -19.76 -6.68
CA MET A 47 -2.59 -19.47 -7.39
C MET A 47 -2.39 -19.27 -8.90
N LEU A 48 -1.22 -18.80 -9.34
CA LEU A 48 -0.86 -18.74 -10.77
C LEU A 48 -0.74 -20.13 -11.40
N GLY A 49 -0.47 -21.15 -10.60
CA GLY A 49 -0.59 -22.56 -11.01
C GLY A 49 0.27 -22.92 -12.20
N ASN A 50 -0.36 -23.28 -13.32
CA ASN A 50 0.33 -23.77 -14.52
C ASN A 50 0.89 -22.67 -15.44
N TRP A 51 0.65 -21.38 -15.13
CA TRP A 51 1.31 -20.31 -15.89
C TRP A 51 2.79 -20.26 -15.54
N THR A 52 3.63 -20.41 -16.56
CA THR A 52 5.10 -20.47 -16.42
C THR A 52 5.77 -19.10 -16.58
N GLY A 53 4.98 -18.07 -16.79
CA GLY A 53 5.41 -16.68 -16.95
C GLY A 53 4.27 -15.79 -17.40
N GLY A 54 4.53 -14.51 -17.57
CA GLY A 54 3.53 -13.55 -18.02
C GLY A 54 3.74 -12.14 -17.45
N THR A 55 2.66 -11.38 -17.42
CA THR A 55 2.65 -10.02 -16.89
C THR A 55 1.90 -9.97 -15.58
N VAL A 56 2.53 -9.34 -14.60
CA VAL A 56 1.93 -8.93 -13.32
C VAL A 56 1.83 -7.41 -13.31
N ILE A 57 0.69 -6.88 -12.91
CA ILE A 57 0.50 -5.44 -12.70
C ILE A 57 0.34 -5.23 -11.20
N GLU A 58 1.09 -4.32 -10.62
CA GLU A 58 0.85 -3.81 -9.28
C GLU A 58 0.43 -2.35 -9.34
N VAL A 59 -0.64 -1.99 -8.62
CA VAL A 59 -1.19 -0.63 -8.58
C VAL A 59 -1.01 -0.02 -7.20
N GLY A 60 -0.48 1.20 -7.16
CA GLY A 60 -0.10 1.86 -5.92
C GLY A 60 1.13 1.19 -5.29
N ALA A 61 2.16 0.95 -6.11
CA ALA A 61 3.35 0.21 -5.73
C ALA A 61 4.18 0.88 -4.61
N GLY A 62 3.97 2.17 -4.36
CA GLY A 62 4.69 2.94 -3.33
C GLY A 62 6.20 2.88 -3.54
N THR A 63 6.93 2.47 -2.52
CA THR A 63 8.39 2.26 -2.57
C THR A 63 8.80 0.86 -3.06
N GLY A 64 7.87 0.09 -3.62
CA GLY A 64 8.16 -1.20 -4.24
C GLY A 64 8.38 -2.36 -3.26
N LEU A 65 7.99 -2.23 -2.00
CA LEU A 65 8.16 -3.31 -1.01
C LEU A 65 7.46 -4.59 -1.44
N PHE A 66 6.19 -4.50 -1.78
CA PHE A 66 5.42 -5.67 -2.22
C PHE A 66 5.82 -6.10 -3.64
N THR A 67 6.13 -5.15 -4.53
CA THR A 67 6.66 -5.40 -5.89
C THR A 67 7.84 -6.35 -5.85
N ARG A 68 8.86 -6.04 -5.03
CA ARG A 68 10.06 -6.86 -4.90
C ARG A 68 9.77 -8.24 -4.30
N SER A 69 8.87 -8.32 -3.32
CA SER A 69 8.44 -9.59 -2.73
C SER A 69 7.78 -10.49 -3.78
N VAL A 70 6.87 -9.95 -4.58
CA VAL A 70 6.20 -10.68 -5.68
C VAL A 70 7.22 -11.07 -6.76
N ALA A 71 8.11 -10.15 -7.16
CA ALA A 71 9.16 -10.44 -8.16
C ALA A 71 10.06 -11.59 -7.73
N THR A 72 10.45 -11.61 -6.45
CA THR A 72 11.28 -12.68 -5.87
C THR A 72 10.55 -14.02 -5.89
N ALA A 73 9.29 -14.05 -5.49
CA ALA A 73 8.50 -15.28 -5.42
C ALA A 73 8.18 -15.88 -6.81
N LEU A 74 7.92 -15.03 -7.80
CA LEU A 74 7.52 -15.45 -9.14
C LEU A 74 8.72 -15.76 -10.06
N GLY A 75 9.88 -15.17 -9.78
CA GLY A 75 11.08 -15.35 -10.58
C GLY A 75 11.07 -14.60 -11.93
N PRO A 76 12.11 -14.81 -12.76
CA PRO A 76 12.41 -13.95 -13.91
C PRO A 76 11.48 -14.14 -15.11
N THR A 77 10.64 -15.16 -15.13
CA THR A 77 9.70 -15.41 -16.24
C THR A 77 8.46 -14.51 -16.19
N TYR A 78 8.23 -13.85 -15.04
CA TYR A 78 7.16 -12.86 -14.88
C TYR A 78 7.71 -11.44 -14.95
N ARG A 79 7.17 -10.63 -15.85
CA ARG A 79 7.45 -9.21 -15.93
C ARG A 79 6.46 -8.45 -15.04
N ILE A 80 6.95 -7.60 -14.17
CA ILE A 80 6.11 -6.79 -13.28
C ILE A 80 6.08 -5.35 -13.78
N VAL A 81 4.87 -4.83 -14.02
CA VAL A 81 4.57 -3.43 -14.27
C VAL A 81 4.01 -2.84 -12.99
N ALA A 82 4.78 -2.00 -12.33
CA ALA A 82 4.45 -1.39 -11.04
C ALA A 82 4.03 0.08 -11.25
N LEU A 83 2.74 0.35 -11.05
CA LEU A 83 2.15 1.68 -11.26
C LEU A 83 2.09 2.44 -9.93
N GLU A 84 2.66 3.65 -9.91
CA GLU A 84 2.69 4.53 -8.74
C GLU A 84 2.62 5.99 -9.18
N PRO A 85 1.56 6.74 -8.81
CA PRO A 85 1.40 8.13 -9.24
C PRO A 85 2.35 9.11 -8.52
N ASN A 86 2.78 8.81 -7.28
CA ASN A 86 3.70 9.66 -6.55
C ASN A 86 5.13 9.50 -7.08
N LYS A 87 5.69 10.59 -7.61
CA LYS A 87 7.03 10.59 -8.23
C LYS A 87 8.15 10.27 -7.25
N ASP A 88 8.04 10.71 -6.00
CA ASP A 88 9.07 10.48 -4.98
C ASP A 88 9.11 9.00 -4.57
N MET A 89 7.94 8.42 -4.28
CA MET A 89 7.79 6.99 -4.02
C MET A 89 8.32 6.15 -5.19
N ARG A 90 7.93 6.49 -6.42
CA ARG A 90 8.34 5.77 -7.62
C ARG A 90 9.85 5.80 -7.84
N ARG A 91 10.50 6.98 -7.59
CA ARG A 91 11.95 7.12 -7.67
C ARG A 91 12.64 6.27 -6.60
N HIS A 92 12.13 6.29 -5.39
CA HIS A 92 12.66 5.49 -4.29
C HIS A 92 12.54 3.98 -4.60
N ALA A 93 11.38 3.53 -5.10
CA ALA A 93 11.16 2.15 -5.51
C ALA A 93 12.21 1.68 -6.53
N ALA A 94 12.45 2.49 -7.57
CA ALA A 94 13.43 2.17 -8.60
C ALA A 94 14.86 2.07 -8.03
N SER A 95 15.23 2.95 -7.10
CA SER A 95 16.57 2.96 -6.48
C SER A 95 16.82 1.76 -5.55
N GLN A 96 15.77 1.20 -4.97
CA GLN A 96 15.84 0.06 -4.05
C GLN A 96 15.64 -1.30 -4.73
N THR A 97 15.31 -1.31 -6.02
CA THR A 97 15.10 -2.55 -6.77
C THR A 97 16.40 -3.04 -7.35
N PRO A 98 16.82 -4.28 -7.04
CA PRO A 98 18.05 -4.87 -7.57
C PRO A 98 18.12 -4.84 -9.10
N ALA A 99 19.30 -4.54 -9.64
CA ALA A 99 19.53 -4.59 -11.08
C ALA A 99 19.24 -6.00 -11.63
N GLY A 100 18.54 -6.07 -12.78
CA GLY A 100 18.14 -7.32 -13.41
C GLY A 100 16.84 -7.93 -12.89
N MET A 101 16.22 -7.39 -11.82
CA MET A 101 14.88 -7.78 -11.42
C MET A 101 13.87 -7.35 -12.50
N PRO A 102 12.93 -8.22 -12.93
CA PRO A 102 12.05 -7.95 -14.06
C PRO A 102 10.89 -7.00 -13.67
N VAL A 103 11.22 -5.83 -13.14
CA VAL A 103 10.29 -4.80 -12.66
C VAL A 103 10.47 -3.51 -13.44
N THR A 104 9.36 -2.91 -13.86
CA THR A 104 9.32 -1.58 -14.45
C THR A 104 8.36 -0.70 -13.65
N TYR A 105 8.86 0.39 -13.08
CA TYR A 105 8.03 1.38 -12.39
C TYR A 105 7.55 2.45 -13.37
N MET A 106 6.25 2.70 -13.38
CA MET A 106 5.60 3.67 -14.28
C MET A 106 4.67 4.60 -13.51
N ASP A 107 4.43 5.78 -14.07
CA ASP A 107 3.36 6.65 -13.63
C ASP A 107 2.01 6.03 -13.99
N GLY A 108 1.06 6.04 -13.04
CA GLY A 108 -0.27 5.50 -13.31
C GLY A 108 -1.15 5.47 -12.06
N ILE A 109 -2.44 5.54 -12.29
CA ILE A 109 -3.49 5.51 -11.27
C ILE A 109 -4.38 4.27 -11.47
N ALA A 110 -5.08 3.89 -10.41
CA ALA A 110 -5.91 2.69 -10.40
C ALA A 110 -7.12 2.77 -11.35
N GLU A 111 -7.59 3.97 -11.59
CA GLU A 111 -8.79 4.27 -12.36
C GLU A 111 -8.56 4.30 -13.89
N ASN A 112 -7.29 4.26 -14.33
CA ASN A 112 -6.91 4.26 -15.72
C ASN A 112 -5.51 3.62 -15.88
N LEU A 113 -5.47 2.31 -16.05
CA LEU A 113 -4.23 1.56 -16.18
C LEU A 113 -3.67 1.68 -17.60
N ALA A 114 -2.49 2.27 -17.73
CA ALA A 114 -1.80 2.44 -19.01
C ALA A 114 -1.19 1.13 -19.53
N VAL A 115 -2.00 0.07 -19.59
CA VAL A 115 -1.62 -1.27 -20.03
C VAL A 115 -2.70 -1.84 -20.97
N ALA A 116 -2.31 -2.77 -21.85
CA ALA A 116 -3.20 -3.36 -22.82
C ALA A 116 -4.31 -4.22 -22.19
N ASP A 117 -5.44 -4.35 -22.88
CA ASP A 117 -6.51 -5.25 -22.50
C ASP A 117 -6.02 -6.70 -22.49
N HIS A 118 -6.55 -7.50 -21.57
CA HIS A 118 -6.30 -8.93 -21.48
C HIS A 118 -4.82 -9.32 -21.57
N SER A 119 -3.97 -8.55 -20.84
CA SER A 119 -2.50 -8.69 -20.91
C SER A 119 -1.86 -9.22 -19.63
N ALA A 120 -2.61 -9.27 -18.51
CA ALA A 120 -2.05 -9.64 -17.22
C ALA A 120 -2.66 -10.93 -16.65
N GLN A 121 -1.80 -11.79 -16.11
CA GLN A 121 -2.16 -12.98 -15.34
C GLN A 121 -2.53 -12.63 -13.89
N LEU A 122 -1.92 -11.57 -13.35
CA LEU A 122 -2.14 -11.09 -11.99
C LEU A 122 -2.19 -9.57 -11.99
N LEU A 123 -3.24 -9.02 -11.38
CA LEU A 123 -3.33 -7.62 -10.97
C LEU A 123 -3.37 -7.57 -9.45
N THR A 124 -2.50 -6.79 -8.83
CA THR A 124 -2.44 -6.67 -7.38
C THR A 124 -2.36 -5.22 -6.92
N ALA A 125 -2.83 -4.98 -5.69
CA ALA A 125 -2.67 -3.73 -4.97
C ALA A 125 -2.42 -4.04 -3.49
N ALA A 126 -1.32 -3.51 -2.95
CA ALA A 126 -0.94 -3.75 -1.56
C ALA A 126 -0.99 -2.46 -0.74
N SER A 127 -1.84 -2.44 0.29
CA SER A 127 -2.08 -1.29 1.19
C SER A 127 -2.43 0.03 0.46
N ALA A 128 -3.04 -0.08 -0.73
CA ALA A 128 -3.36 1.07 -1.58
C ALA A 128 -4.86 1.19 -1.91
N VAL A 129 -5.60 0.09 -1.98
CA VAL A 129 -6.98 0.01 -2.49
C VAL A 129 -7.98 0.93 -1.77
N HIS A 130 -7.70 1.30 -0.53
CA HIS A 130 -8.53 2.23 0.24
C HIS A 130 -8.50 3.69 -0.28
N ARG A 131 -7.57 3.99 -1.18
CA ARG A 131 -7.41 5.31 -1.83
C ARG A 131 -7.99 5.37 -3.24
N PHE A 132 -8.44 4.23 -3.78
CA PHE A 132 -8.94 4.12 -5.14
C PHE A 132 -10.43 4.46 -5.23
N ASN A 133 -10.87 4.92 -6.39
CA ASN A 133 -12.24 4.73 -6.84
C ASN A 133 -12.41 3.25 -7.21
N ARG A 134 -12.82 2.45 -6.25
CA ARG A 134 -12.84 0.98 -6.42
C ARG A 134 -13.75 0.50 -7.55
N SER A 135 -14.86 1.22 -7.82
CA SER A 135 -15.72 0.87 -8.95
C SER A 135 -14.97 0.97 -10.28
N GLN A 136 -14.24 2.05 -10.50
CA GLN A 136 -13.41 2.23 -11.72
C GLN A 136 -12.22 1.26 -11.72
N PHE A 137 -11.59 1.04 -10.57
CA PHE A 137 -10.50 0.07 -10.46
C PHE A 137 -10.95 -1.36 -10.83
N TYR A 138 -12.15 -1.79 -10.41
CA TYR A 138 -12.67 -3.11 -10.79
C TYR A 138 -12.98 -3.23 -12.28
N GLN A 139 -13.43 -2.16 -12.93
CA GLN A 139 -13.59 -2.11 -14.39
C GLN A 139 -12.25 -2.24 -15.11
N GLU A 140 -11.23 -1.54 -14.63
CA GLU A 140 -9.88 -1.67 -15.17
C GLU A 140 -9.30 -3.07 -14.90
N ALA A 141 -9.54 -3.64 -13.71
CA ALA A 141 -9.13 -5.01 -13.40
C ALA A 141 -9.75 -6.04 -14.35
N GLU A 142 -11.05 -5.91 -14.66
CA GLU A 142 -11.73 -6.74 -15.67
C GLU A 142 -11.10 -6.56 -17.07
N ARG A 143 -10.81 -5.32 -17.45
CA ARG A 143 -10.24 -5.01 -18.77
C ARG A 143 -8.85 -5.60 -18.96
N VAL A 144 -7.95 -5.44 -17.97
CA VAL A 144 -6.53 -5.80 -18.14
C VAL A 144 -6.21 -7.26 -17.88
N LEU A 145 -7.01 -7.94 -17.02
CA LEU A 145 -6.79 -9.34 -16.71
C LEU A 145 -7.20 -10.24 -17.87
N ILE A 146 -6.43 -11.29 -18.15
CA ILE A 146 -6.85 -12.37 -19.04
C ILE A 146 -8.00 -13.17 -18.41
N ALA A 147 -8.69 -14.00 -19.20
CA ALA A 147 -9.66 -14.97 -18.67
C ALA A 147 -9.00 -15.87 -17.63
N GLY A 148 -9.63 -16.02 -16.45
CA GLY A 148 -9.08 -16.74 -15.31
C GLY A 148 -7.96 -16.02 -14.57
N GLY A 149 -7.53 -14.84 -15.03
CA GLY A 149 -6.53 -13.99 -14.37
C GLY A 149 -6.93 -13.62 -12.95
N ILE A 150 -5.96 -13.35 -12.11
CA ILE A 150 -6.14 -13.17 -10.67
C ILE A 150 -6.16 -11.67 -10.34
N LEU A 151 -7.17 -11.23 -9.61
CA LEU A 151 -7.17 -9.97 -8.87
C LEU A 151 -6.83 -10.27 -7.41
N ALA A 152 -5.81 -9.60 -6.86
CA ALA A 152 -5.37 -9.78 -5.48
C ALA A 152 -5.18 -8.43 -4.78
N MET A 153 -5.86 -8.23 -3.66
CA MET A 153 -5.74 -7.04 -2.84
C MET A 153 -5.21 -7.41 -1.46
N VAL A 154 -4.12 -6.77 -1.06
CA VAL A 154 -3.46 -7.01 0.22
C VAL A 154 -3.65 -5.79 1.10
N GLN A 155 -4.08 -6.00 2.34
CA GLN A 155 -4.12 -4.98 3.38
C GLN A 155 -3.11 -5.37 4.46
N TYR A 156 -2.26 -4.43 4.85
CA TYR A 156 -1.22 -4.65 5.82
C TYR A 156 -1.31 -3.61 6.94
N LYS A 157 -1.47 -4.08 8.15
CA LYS A 157 -1.76 -3.21 9.30
C LYS A 157 -1.10 -3.72 10.58
N PRO A 158 -0.78 -2.85 11.54
CA PRO A 158 -0.46 -3.26 12.90
C PRO A 158 -1.60 -4.13 13.46
N PHE A 159 -1.23 -5.18 14.15
CA PHE A 159 -2.16 -6.12 14.77
C PHE A 159 -2.10 -5.94 16.29
N ASP A 160 -3.12 -5.29 16.87
CA ASP A 160 -3.15 -4.95 18.30
C ASP A 160 -3.63 -6.07 19.20
N ARG A 161 -4.32 -7.09 18.66
CA ARG A 161 -4.88 -8.17 19.47
C ARG A 161 -3.78 -8.98 20.15
N GLY A 162 -3.73 -8.88 21.48
CA GLY A 162 -2.74 -9.58 22.29
C GLY A 162 -1.37 -8.90 22.38
N SER A 163 -1.23 -7.66 21.87
CA SER A 163 0.00 -6.88 21.98
C SER A 163 -0.26 -5.55 22.69
N ALA A 164 0.17 -5.45 23.94
CA ALA A 164 0.09 -4.20 24.70
C ALA A 164 0.90 -3.07 24.03
N PHE A 165 2.03 -3.39 23.40
CA PHE A 165 2.81 -2.41 22.65
C PHE A 165 2.04 -1.83 21.45
N ALA A 166 1.42 -2.69 20.66
CA ALA A 166 0.63 -2.24 19.52
C ALA A 166 -0.64 -1.48 19.96
N ASP A 167 -1.25 -1.87 21.08
CA ASP A 167 -2.40 -1.16 21.66
C ASP A 167 -2.00 0.25 22.10
N ASP A 168 -0.90 0.40 22.86
CA ASP A 168 -0.37 1.68 23.29
C ASP A 168 0.01 2.57 22.08
N PHE A 169 0.63 1.99 21.04
CA PHE A 169 0.96 2.72 19.81
C PHE A 169 -0.28 3.31 19.12
N LEU A 170 -1.34 2.53 19.00
CA LEU A 170 -2.60 3.01 18.42
C LEU A 170 -3.28 4.04 19.31
N SER A 171 -3.13 3.94 20.63
CA SER A 171 -3.68 4.90 21.60
C SER A 171 -3.06 6.30 21.46
N VAL A 172 -1.78 6.42 21.05
CA VAL A 172 -1.18 7.73 20.71
C VAL A 172 -1.95 8.41 19.58
N ILE A 173 -2.30 7.64 18.55
CA ILE A 173 -3.05 8.17 17.40
C ILE A 173 -4.46 8.61 17.85
N GLU A 174 -5.14 7.81 18.66
CA GLU A 174 -6.46 8.10 19.17
C GLU A 174 -6.47 9.36 20.05
N GLY A 175 -5.47 9.52 20.90
CA GLY A 175 -5.32 10.71 21.75
C GLY A 175 -5.09 11.99 20.94
N ALA A 176 -4.32 11.92 19.86
CA ALA A 176 -4.01 13.05 18.99
C ALA A 176 -5.16 13.37 18.00
N LEU A 177 -5.91 12.36 17.57
CA LEU A 177 -6.92 12.47 16.53
C LEU A 177 -8.27 11.86 17.02
N PRO A 178 -9.14 12.64 17.69
CA PRO A 178 -10.40 12.12 18.26
C PRO A 178 -11.35 11.49 17.24
N THR A 179 -11.21 11.84 15.95
CA THR A 179 -12.01 11.26 14.86
C THR A 179 -11.44 9.95 14.33
N TYR A 180 -10.20 9.60 14.68
CA TYR A 180 -9.58 8.33 14.27
C TYR A 180 -10.38 7.14 14.78
N ARG A 181 -10.41 6.09 13.98
CA ARG A 181 -11.06 4.81 14.34
C ARG A 181 -10.14 3.67 13.93
N ARG A 182 -9.73 2.84 14.89
CA ARG A 182 -8.90 1.65 14.68
C ARG A 182 -9.52 0.76 13.61
N HIS A 183 -8.67 0.13 12.82
CA HIS A 183 -9.07 -0.80 11.76
C HIS A 183 -9.98 -0.22 10.68
N ARG A 184 -10.11 1.12 10.63
CA ARG A 184 -10.85 1.84 9.60
C ARG A 184 -9.87 2.53 8.66
N HIS A 185 -10.25 2.66 7.40
CA HIS A 185 -9.46 3.36 6.40
C HIS A 185 -9.90 4.82 6.29
N SER A 186 -8.92 5.73 6.18
CA SER A 186 -9.20 7.14 5.91
C SER A 186 -9.76 7.30 4.50
N LYS A 187 -10.77 8.17 4.37
CA LYS A 187 -11.33 8.56 3.09
C LYS A 187 -10.64 9.82 2.55
N PRO A 188 -10.53 9.98 1.22
CA PRO A 188 -10.01 11.21 0.62
C PRO A 188 -10.77 12.47 1.05
N GLU A 189 -12.09 12.37 1.18
CA GLU A 189 -13.00 13.45 1.61
C GLU A 189 -13.02 13.67 3.12
N GLY A 190 -12.23 12.94 3.87
CA GLY A 190 -12.19 12.95 5.33
C GLY A 190 -13.04 11.87 5.99
N GLY A 191 -12.79 11.63 7.29
CA GLY A 191 -13.43 10.56 8.05
C GLY A 191 -12.83 9.18 7.80
N TYR A 192 -13.51 8.13 8.33
CA TYR A 192 -13.05 6.74 8.29
C TYR A 192 -14.19 5.81 7.91
N SER A 193 -13.89 4.75 7.15
CA SER A 193 -14.86 3.73 6.77
C SER A 193 -14.30 2.32 6.86
N GLU A 194 -15.18 1.37 7.02
CA GLU A 194 -14.87 -0.02 6.71
C GLU A 194 -14.82 -0.22 5.20
N ILE A 195 -13.95 -1.13 4.77
CA ILE A 195 -13.87 -1.57 3.39
C ILE A 195 -14.03 -3.09 3.38
N ASP A 196 -15.13 -3.55 2.82
CA ASP A 196 -15.38 -4.99 2.61
C ASP A 196 -15.06 -5.36 1.16
N ILE A 197 -13.77 -5.50 0.86
CA ILE A 197 -13.30 -5.92 -0.46
C ILE A 197 -13.92 -7.25 -0.89
N SER A 198 -14.05 -8.19 0.04
CA SER A 198 -14.63 -9.52 -0.24
C SER A 198 -16.09 -9.41 -0.63
N GLY A 199 -16.87 -8.59 0.08
CA GLY A 199 -18.28 -8.34 -0.24
C GLY A 199 -18.44 -7.60 -1.58
N GLU A 200 -17.61 -6.57 -1.82
CA GLU A 200 -17.60 -5.85 -3.09
C GLU A 200 -17.36 -6.80 -4.28
N LEU A 201 -16.31 -7.64 -4.22
CA LEU A 201 -15.99 -8.59 -5.29
C LEU A 201 -17.07 -9.65 -5.51
N LYS A 202 -17.69 -10.15 -4.43
CA LYS A 202 -18.81 -11.11 -4.53
C LYS A 202 -20.04 -10.52 -5.21
N GLY A 203 -20.19 -9.20 -5.14
CA GLY A 203 -21.28 -8.47 -5.82
C GLY A 203 -21.03 -8.26 -7.32
N LEU A 204 -19.83 -8.55 -7.84
CA LEU A 204 -19.48 -8.37 -9.24
C LEU A 204 -19.59 -9.68 -10.01
N SER A 205 -20.35 -9.69 -11.13
CA SER A 205 -20.49 -10.88 -12.00
C SER A 205 -19.20 -11.19 -12.79
N THR A 206 -18.27 -10.25 -12.86
CA THR A 206 -17.00 -10.34 -13.60
C THR A 206 -15.90 -11.08 -12.85
N PHE A 207 -16.09 -11.32 -11.55
CA PHE A 207 -15.16 -12.05 -10.71
C PHE A 207 -15.84 -13.24 -10.01
N GLN A 208 -15.06 -14.30 -9.80
CA GLN A 208 -15.52 -15.52 -9.13
C GLN A 208 -14.43 -16.10 -8.21
N GLY A 209 -14.82 -17.06 -7.37
CA GLY A 209 -13.87 -17.76 -6.50
C GLY A 209 -13.21 -16.82 -5.48
N VAL A 210 -13.97 -15.86 -4.93
CA VAL A 210 -13.47 -14.91 -3.94
C VAL A 210 -12.98 -15.66 -2.70
N GLN A 211 -11.72 -15.49 -2.36
CA GLN A 211 -11.07 -16.07 -1.18
C GLN A 211 -10.47 -14.99 -0.31
N ARG A 212 -10.41 -15.25 0.99
CA ARG A 212 -9.78 -14.37 1.97
C ARG A 212 -8.79 -15.18 2.81
N GLY A 213 -7.59 -14.65 3.01
CA GLY A 213 -6.57 -15.20 3.89
C GLY A 213 -5.98 -14.11 4.77
N ALA A 214 -5.38 -14.50 5.90
CA ALA A 214 -4.67 -13.59 6.77
C ALA A 214 -3.39 -14.24 7.29
N PHE A 215 -2.32 -13.46 7.39
CA PHE A 215 -1.01 -13.86 7.88
C PHE A 215 -0.58 -12.90 8.98
N VAL A 216 -0.45 -13.42 10.19
CA VAL A 216 0.10 -12.65 11.32
C VAL A 216 1.57 -12.98 11.44
N HIS A 217 2.41 -11.97 11.56
CA HIS A 217 3.82 -12.14 11.86
C HIS A 217 4.28 -11.06 12.85
N HIS A 218 5.43 -11.31 13.46
CA HIS A 218 6.02 -10.44 14.46
C HIS A 218 7.41 -10.04 14.01
N GLU A 219 7.75 -8.77 14.13
CA GLU A 219 9.11 -8.28 13.94
C GLU A 219 9.65 -7.79 15.27
N GLN A 220 10.91 -8.14 15.54
CA GLN A 220 11.66 -7.56 16.65
C GLN A 220 12.37 -6.32 16.12
N ILE A 221 11.99 -5.15 16.62
CA ILE A 221 12.51 -3.87 16.12
C ILE A 221 13.12 -3.05 17.25
N ASP A 222 14.20 -2.35 16.94
CA ASP A 222 14.84 -1.38 17.82
C ASP A 222 14.15 -0.02 17.80
N LEU A 223 14.60 0.89 18.65
CA LEU A 223 14.05 2.23 18.77
C LEU A 223 14.14 3.01 17.46
N GLU A 224 15.27 2.94 16.77
CA GLU A 224 15.47 3.67 15.54
C GLU A 224 14.48 3.23 14.45
N THR A 225 14.39 1.92 14.25
CA THR A 225 13.42 1.32 13.30
C THR A 225 11.99 1.67 13.68
N PHE A 226 11.63 1.59 14.97
CA PHE A 226 10.29 1.94 15.44
C PHE A 226 9.95 3.40 15.14
N MET A 227 10.84 4.34 15.50
CA MET A 227 10.58 5.77 15.32
C MET A 227 10.46 6.13 13.84
N TYR A 228 11.36 5.66 12.97
CA TYR A 228 11.26 5.92 11.54
C TYR A 228 10.05 5.23 10.90
N ARG A 229 9.71 4.03 11.37
CA ARG A 229 8.49 3.33 10.95
C ARG A 229 7.24 4.12 11.33
N ALA A 230 7.16 4.63 12.56
CA ALA A 230 6.06 5.50 12.98
C ALA A 230 5.96 6.75 12.07
N LEU A 231 7.08 7.40 11.77
CA LEU A 231 7.13 8.55 10.88
C LEU A 231 6.68 8.25 9.42
N SER A 232 6.74 7.00 8.99
CA SER A 232 6.26 6.58 7.68
C SER A 232 4.73 6.52 7.57
N PHE A 233 4.00 6.53 8.70
CA PHE A 233 2.54 6.51 8.69
C PHE A 233 1.97 7.91 8.51
N THR A 234 1.20 8.13 7.44
CA THR A 234 0.52 9.42 7.20
C THR A 234 -0.38 9.82 8.36
N ILE A 235 -0.95 8.86 9.09
CA ILE A 235 -1.76 9.12 10.27
C ILE A 235 -0.94 9.69 11.44
N ILE A 236 0.31 9.27 11.61
CA ILE A 236 1.22 9.85 12.60
C ILE A 236 1.62 11.28 12.19
N GLN A 237 1.85 11.53 10.90
CA GLN A 237 2.09 12.89 10.41
C GLN A 237 0.88 13.81 10.71
N LYS A 238 -0.34 13.34 10.49
CA LYS A 238 -1.57 14.04 10.83
C LYS A 238 -1.69 14.30 12.34
N ALA A 239 -1.33 13.33 13.18
CA ALA A 239 -1.30 13.47 14.63
C ALA A 239 -0.33 14.57 15.08
N MET A 240 0.87 14.60 14.51
CA MET A 240 1.88 15.63 14.78
C MET A 240 1.46 17.04 14.38
N ILE A 241 0.67 17.15 13.30
CA ILE A 241 0.09 18.45 12.87
C ILE A 241 -1.06 18.87 13.78
N ALA A 242 -1.89 17.93 14.19
CA ALA A 242 -3.12 18.22 14.98
C ALA A 242 -2.80 18.60 16.44
N THR A 243 -1.69 18.12 16.98
CA THR A 243 -1.29 18.40 18.38
C THR A 243 0.04 19.16 18.43
N ASP A 244 1.13 18.44 18.67
CA ASP A 244 2.50 18.93 18.63
C ASP A 244 3.43 17.77 18.29
N ARG A 245 4.37 18.02 17.37
CA ARG A 245 5.35 17.02 16.96
C ARG A 245 6.15 16.48 18.14
N SER A 246 6.64 17.36 19.01
CA SER A 246 7.48 16.98 20.15
C SER A 246 6.70 16.12 21.14
N HIS A 247 5.44 16.42 21.34
CA HIS A 247 4.56 15.65 22.22
C HIS A 247 4.34 14.22 21.68
N VAL A 248 3.98 14.07 20.40
CA VAL A 248 3.79 12.76 19.77
C VAL A 248 5.08 11.94 19.80
N MET A 249 6.24 12.57 19.49
CA MET A 249 7.53 11.90 19.52
C MET A 249 7.89 11.41 20.93
N ALA A 250 7.61 12.22 21.97
CA ALA A 250 7.85 11.83 23.36
C ALA A 250 6.98 10.63 23.76
N GLN A 251 5.71 10.62 23.41
CA GLN A 251 4.82 9.49 23.68
C GLN A 251 5.29 8.20 23.01
N LEU A 252 5.71 8.27 21.74
CA LEU A 252 6.26 7.11 21.01
C LEU A 252 7.52 6.58 21.71
N PHE A 253 8.41 7.46 22.15
CA PHE A 253 9.60 7.08 22.89
C PHE A 253 9.27 6.39 24.23
N GLU A 254 8.34 6.95 25.00
CA GLU A 254 7.90 6.39 26.28
C GLU A 254 7.27 5.00 26.11
N ILE A 255 6.47 4.80 25.06
CA ILE A 255 5.89 3.50 24.76
C ILE A 255 6.98 2.49 24.44
N PHE A 256 7.92 2.86 23.56
CA PHE A 256 9.04 1.98 23.26
C PHE A 256 9.81 1.59 24.53
N ASP A 257 10.15 2.57 25.34
CA ASP A 257 10.93 2.34 26.58
C ASP A 257 10.20 1.44 27.57
N ARG A 258 8.88 1.57 27.68
CA ARG A 258 8.02 0.76 28.56
C ARG A 258 7.98 -0.71 28.15
N HIS A 259 8.00 -1.00 26.85
CA HIS A 259 7.79 -2.34 26.31
C HIS A 259 9.07 -3.01 25.81
N ALA A 260 10.18 -2.28 25.73
CA ALA A 260 11.44 -2.84 25.25
C ALA A 260 11.99 -3.91 26.21
N ASP A 261 12.43 -5.01 25.63
CA ASP A 261 13.09 -6.09 26.35
C ASP A 261 14.52 -5.70 26.79
N GLN A 262 15.23 -6.65 27.42
CA GLN A 262 16.61 -6.45 27.86
C GLN A 262 17.59 -6.16 26.72
N LYS A 263 17.26 -6.53 25.47
CA LYS A 263 18.03 -6.24 24.27
C LYS A 263 17.62 -4.93 23.61
N ARG A 264 16.73 -4.16 24.24
CA ARG A 264 16.16 -2.93 23.70
C ARG A 264 15.41 -3.15 22.38
N LEU A 265 14.65 -4.24 22.30
CA LEU A 265 13.78 -4.58 21.18
C LEU A 265 12.31 -4.64 21.64
N VAL A 266 11.40 -4.30 20.75
CA VAL A 266 9.96 -4.51 20.92
C VAL A 266 9.44 -5.45 19.85
N ALA A 267 8.50 -6.32 20.24
CA ALA A 267 7.79 -7.18 19.29
C ALA A 267 6.60 -6.41 18.73
N MET A 268 6.66 -6.05 17.43
CA MET A 268 5.56 -5.40 16.73
C MET A 268 4.84 -6.42 15.84
N PRO A 269 3.61 -6.81 16.20
CA PRO A 269 2.83 -7.71 15.36
C PRO A 269 2.17 -6.97 14.21
N TYR A 270 2.07 -7.65 13.06
CA TYR A 270 1.39 -7.18 11.87
C TYR A 270 0.47 -8.27 11.31
N GLU A 271 -0.63 -7.84 10.72
CA GLU A 271 -1.51 -8.70 9.95
C GLU A 271 -1.49 -8.26 8.48
N ALA A 272 -1.18 -9.21 7.59
CA ALA A 272 -1.39 -9.07 6.16
C ALA A 272 -2.65 -9.86 5.77
N GLU A 273 -3.71 -9.15 5.43
CA GLU A 273 -4.93 -9.75 4.88
C GLU A 273 -4.86 -9.73 3.36
N ILE A 274 -5.17 -10.83 2.71
CA ILE A 274 -5.26 -10.94 1.26
C ILE A 274 -6.67 -11.34 0.86
N VAL A 275 -7.25 -10.62 -0.11
CA VAL A 275 -8.48 -10.99 -0.80
C VAL A 275 -8.16 -11.22 -2.26
N THR A 276 -8.54 -12.39 -2.78
CA THR A 276 -8.29 -12.77 -4.18
C THR A 276 -9.57 -13.17 -4.87
N ALA A 277 -9.62 -12.94 -6.19
CA ALA A 277 -10.69 -13.44 -7.06
C ALA A 277 -10.12 -13.73 -8.45
N ARG A 278 -10.84 -14.51 -9.26
CA ARG A 278 -10.49 -14.77 -10.66
C ARG A 278 -11.46 -14.07 -11.59
N ARG A 279 -10.93 -13.45 -12.63
CA ARG A 279 -11.76 -12.92 -13.72
C ARG A 279 -12.52 -14.06 -14.41
N VAL A 280 -13.82 -13.87 -14.58
CA VAL A 280 -14.67 -14.85 -15.26
C VAL A 280 -14.31 -14.93 -16.74
N ASP A 281 -14.25 -16.14 -17.28
CA ASP A 281 -14.20 -16.35 -18.72
C ASP A 281 -15.61 -16.40 -19.29
N HIS A 282 -16.02 -15.33 -19.96
CA HIS A 282 -17.33 -15.25 -20.59
C HIS A 282 -17.48 -16.18 -21.81
N ALA A 283 -16.35 -16.65 -22.39
CA ALA A 283 -16.39 -17.57 -23.53
C ALA A 283 -16.86 -19.00 -23.17
N LEU A 284 -16.81 -19.36 -21.89
CA LEU A 284 -17.25 -20.69 -21.41
C LEU A 284 -18.76 -20.77 -21.07
N LYS A 285 -19.51 -19.68 -21.25
CA LYS A 285 -20.96 -19.62 -20.95
C LYS A 285 -21.87 -19.66 -22.19
N SER A 286 -21.28 -19.89 -23.37
CA SER A 286 -22.02 -20.00 -24.64
C SER A 286 -22.20 -21.43 -25.08
#